data_be4fa0b1d3bfb4e180b9eef62f87e18b
#
_entry.id   be4fa0b1d3bfb4e180b9eef62f87e18b
#
_cell.length_a   1.000
_cell.length_b   1.000
_cell.length_c   1.000
_cell.angle_alpha   90.00
_cell.angle_beta   90.00
_cell.angle_gamma   90.00
#
_symmetry.space_group_name_H-M   'P 1'
#
loop_
_entity.id
_entity.type
_entity.pdbx_description
1 polymer ?
#
loop_
_entity_poly.entity_id
_entity_poly.type
_entity_poly.pdbx_seq_one_letter_code
_entity_poly.pdbx_strand_id
1 'polypeptide(L)'
;GCFALYEAYHKFVDPQPITSWHWVPVVVLLISIIAEATSLRTALKEAGKARGNQSIFGYIRSARAPEIPVVMLEDIAALTGLVFALCGVGATLATGNGRWDALGSGAIGILLIVVAAFLSSETASLLLGESVTPNVARRLREGFREADLHIIHLQTLHLGPEQVLVAAKIAVAANSSGKQIADHINETEAAIRGSLPELDLTIFIEPDLSK
;
A
#
# COMPACT_ATOMS: atom_id res chain seq x y z
N GLY A 1 0.06 14.15 -13.60
CA GLY A 1 -0.91 13.57 -14.53
C GLY A 1 -1.67 14.65 -15.30
N CYS A 2 -2.39 15.53 -14.63
CA CYS A 2 -3.21 16.57 -15.30
C CYS A 2 -2.39 17.49 -16.20
N PHE A 3 -1.21 17.91 -15.76
CA PHE A 3 -0.31 18.74 -16.59
C PHE A 3 0.17 17.99 -17.84
N ALA A 4 0.49 16.71 -17.70
CA ALA A 4 0.90 15.88 -18.84
C ALA A 4 -0.24 15.70 -19.87
N LEU A 5 -1.49 15.58 -19.42
CA LEU A 5 -2.65 15.54 -20.31
C LEU A 5 -2.89 16.88 -21.01
N TYR A 6 -2.72 17.98 -20.30
CA TYR A 6 -2.82 19.31 -20.88
C TYR A 6 -1.75 19.52 -21.98
N GLU A 7 -0.51 19.14 -21.69
CA GLU A 7 0.61 19.20 -22.66
C GLU A 7 0.36 18.27 -23.85
N ALA A 8 -0.12 17.04 -23.61
CA ALA A 8 -0.48 16.09 -24.65
C ALA A 8 -1.55 16.66 -25.60
N TYR A 9 -2.58 17.33 -25.05
CA TYR A 9 -3.61 17.98 -25.84
C TYR A 9 -3.02 19.08 -26.73
N HIS A 10 -2.18 19.96 -26.19
CA HIS A 10 -1.52 21.01 -26.95
C HIS A 10 -0.64 20.46 -28.08
N LYS A 11 0.21 19.48 -27.77
CA LYS A 11 1.04 18.79 -28.76
C LYS A 11 0.23 18.06 -29.84
N PHE A 12 -0.97 17.59 -29.51
CA PHE A 12 -1.84 16.92 -30.47
C PHE A 12 -2.49 17.91 -31.44
N VAL A 13 -2.91 19.09 -30.94
CA VAL A 13 -3.54 20.14 -31.75
C VAL A 13 -2.52 20.87 -32.62
N ASP A 14 -1.33 21.17 -32.06
CA ASP A 14 -0.24 21.83 -32.75
C ASP A 14 1.05 20.96 -32.66
N PRO A 15 1.13 19.92 -33.51
CA PRO A 15 2.23 18.96 -33.46
C PRO A 15 3.53 19.59 -33.96
N GLN A 16 4.50 19.76 -33.05
CA GLN A 16 5.82 20.26 -33.39
C GLN A 16 6.73 19.08 -33.78
N PRO A 17 7.35 19.10 -34.97
CA PRO A 17 8.33 18.07 -35.34
C PRO A 17 9.62 18.25 -34.53
N ILE A 18 10.26 17.15 -34.16
CA ILE A 18 11.59 17.16 -33.55
C ILE A 18 12.60 17.55 -34.66
N THR A 19 13.03 18.80 -34.70
CA THR A 19 13.85 19.35 -35.79
C THR A 19 15.36 19.24 -35.56
N SER A 20 15.80 19.08 -34.32
CA SER A 20 17.23 19.02 -34.00
C SER A 20 17.50 18.02 -32.87
N TRP A 21 18.72 17.48 -32.86
CA TRP A 21 19.20 16.56 -31.80
C TRP A 21 18.33 15.32 -31.58
N HIS A 22 17.81 14.71 -32.69
CA HIS A 22 16.87 13.59 -32.69
C HIS A 22 17.28 12.40 -31.83
N TRP A 23 18.58 12.17 -31.65
CA TRP A 23 19.12 11.08 -30.84
C TRP A 23 19.08 11.35 -29.32
N VAL A 24 19.08 12.65 -28.91
CA VAL A 24 19.16 13.03 -27.48
C VAL A 24 17.99 12.49 -26.68
N PRO A 25 16.71 12.70 -27.06
CA PRO A 25 15.59 12.14 -26.32
C PRO A 25 15.66 10.62 -26.19
N VAL A 26 16.06 9.92 -27.25
CA VAL A 26 16.16 8.46 -27.26
C VAL A 26 17.23 7.97 -26.29
N VAL A 27 18.43 8.60 -26.31
CA VAL A 27 19.53 8.24 -25.40
C VAL A 27 19.14 8.51 -23.94
N VAL A 28 18.53 9.65 -23.65
CA VAL A 28 18.06 9.98 -22.29
C VAL A 28 17.04 8.96 -21.82
N LEU A 29 16.04 8.61 -22.65
CA LEU A 29 15.03 7.63 -22.32
C LEU A 29 15.64 6.25 -22.06
N LEU A 30 16.60 5.81 -22.89
CA LEU A 30 17.27 4.51 -22.69
C LEU A 30 18.08 4.48 -21.39
N ILE A 31 18.81 5.54 -21.06
CA ILE A 31 19.53 5.64 -19.80
C ILE A 31 18.54 5.61 -18.62
N SER A 32 17.43 6.35 -18.70
CA SER A 32 16.39 6.37 -17.67
C SER A 32 15.74 4.99 -17.49
N ILE A 33 15.44 4.29 -18.59
CA ILE A 33 14.90 2.90 -18.52
C ILE A 33 15.88 1.97 -17.81
N ILE A 34 17.18 2.07 -18.09
CA ILE A 34 18.19 1.23 -17.43
C ILE A 34 18.25 1.56 -15.94
N ALA A 35 18.26 2.84 -15.58
CA ALA A 35 18.27 3.27 -14.18
C ALA A 35 17.03 2.76 -13.43
N GLU A 36 15.85 2.97 -14.00
CA GLU A 36 14.57 2.56 -13.41
C GLU A 36 14.45 1.03 -13.31
N ALA A 37 14.90 0.29 -14.35
CA ALA A 37 14.93 -1.18 -14.31
C ALA A 37 15.85 -1.72 -13.21
N THR A 38 16.95 -1.04 -12.88
CA THR A 38 17.83 -1.43 -11.77
C THR A 38 17.20 -1.15 -10.42
N SER A 39 16.45 -0.05 -10.26
CA SER A 39 15.66 0.28 -9.07
C SER A 39 14.58 -0.79 -8.85
N LEU A 40 13.75 -1.03 -9.86
CA LEU A 40 12.70 -2.05 -9.82
C LEU A 40 13.26 -3.45 -9.47
N ARG A 41 14.39 -3.83 -10.06
CA ARG A 41 15.05 -5.11 -9.75
C ARG A 41 15.40 -5.20 -8.27
N THR A 42 15.87 -4.11 -7.67
CA THR A 42 16.23 -4.05 -6.24
C THR A 42 14.96 -4.16 -5.38
N ALA A 43 13.91 -3.39 -5.70
CA ALA A 43 12.62 -3.46 -5.03
C ALA A 43 12.00 -4.87 -5.10
N LEU A 44 12.03 -5.51 -6.27
CA LEU A 44 11.55 -6.88 -6.45
C LEU A 44 12.36 -7.91 -5.64
N LYS A 45 13.66 -7.70 -5.49
CA LYS A 45 14.52 -8.57 -4.68
C LYS A 45 14.19 -8.44 -3.19
N GLU A 46 13.97 -7.24 -2.70
CA GLU A 46 13.56 -7.01 -1.31
C GLU A 46 12.13 -7.54 -1.05
N ALA A 47 11.19 -7.25 -1.95
CA ALA A 47 9.84 -7.82 -1.90
C ALA A 47 9.87 -9.35 -1.93
N GLY A 48 10.78 -9.95 -2.71
CA GLY A 48 10.97 -11.41 -2.79
C GLY A 48 11.36 -12.06 -1.47
N LYS A 49 12.14 -11.37 -0.64
CA LYS A 49 12.50 -11.84 0.70
C LYS A 49 11.32 -11.79 1.67
N ALA A 50 10.47 -10.77 1.55
CA ALA A 50 9.36 -10.52 2.47
C ALA A 50 8.09 -11.30 2.11
N ARG A 51 7.83 -11.57 0.82
CA ARG A 51 6.56 -12.17 0.35
C ARG A 51 6.44 -13.70 0.55
N GLY A 52 7.55 -14.41 0.73
CA GLY A 52 7.53 -15.87 0.75
C GLY A 52 6.93 -16.47 -0.55
N ASN A 53 5.90 -17.33 -0.41
CA ASN A 53 5.22 -17.99 -1.54
C ASN A 53 4.03 -17.20 -2.13
N GLN A 54 3.78 -15.98 -1.68
CA GLN A 54 2.66 -15.17 -2.19
C GLN A 54 2.98 -14.58 -3.57
N SER A 55 1.95 -14.33 -4.39
CA SER A 55 2.10 -13.59 -5.63
C SER A 55 2.49 -12.13 -5.36
N ILE A 56 3.17 -11.47 -6.31
CA ILE A 56 3.56 -10.05 -6.19
C ILE A 56 2.34 -9.17 -5.94
N PHE A 57 1.24 -9.40 -6.66
CA PHE A 57 0.01 -8.63 -6.50
C PHE A 57 -0.67 -8.90 -5.13
N GLY A 58 -0.65 -10.14 -4.67
CA GLY A 58 -1.12 -10.50 -3.34
C GLY A 58 -0.29 -9.85 -2.24
N TYR A 59 1.04 -9.79 -2.43
CA TYR A 59 1.94 -9.11 -1.50
C TYR A 59 1.68 -7.61 -1.44
N ILE A 60 1.54 -6.91 -2.59
CA ILE A 60 1.22 -5.47 -2.64
C ILE A 60 -0.04 -5.17 -1.83
N ARG A 61 -1.07 -6.00 -1.96
CA ARG A 61 -2.35 -5.80 -1.29
C ARG A 61 -2.37 -6.19 0.19
N SER A 62 -1.47 -7.07 0.63
CA SER A 62 -1.44 -7.61 2.01
C SER A 62 -0.21 -7.22 2.81
N ALA A 63 0.69 -6.42 2.23
CA ALA A 63 1.92 -6.01 2.89
C ALA A 63 1.61 -5.13 4.10
N ARG A 64 2.16 -5.50 5.24
CA ARG A 64 2.02 -4.74 6.50
C ARG A 64 2.83 -3.45 6.50
N ALA A 65 3.96 -3.44 5.79
CA ALA A 65 4.79 -2.25 5.57
C ALA A 65 4.55 -1.76 4.14
N PRO A 66 3.81 -0.66 3.93
CA PRO A 66 3.43 -0.19 2.59
C PRO A 66 4.61 0.36 1.78
N GLU A 67 5.76 0.61 2.42
CA GLU A 67 6.91 1.26 1.81
C GLU A 67 7.44 0.50 0.57
N ILE A 68 7.68 -0.81 0.70
CA ILE A 68 8.21 -1.63 -0.41
C ILE A 68 7.19 -1.79 -1.54
N PRO A 69 5.91 -2.12 -1.27
CA PRO A 69 4.87 -2.15 -2.31
C PRO A 69 4.66 -0.82 -3.03
N VAL A 70 4.71 0.30 -2.31
CA VAL A 70 4.55 1.65 -2.89
C VAL A 70 5.70 1.96 -3.84
N VAL A 71 6.95 1.79 -3.41
CA VAL A 71 8.15 1.99 -4.26
C VAL A 71 8.11 1.09 -5.48
N MET A 72 7.76 -0.20 -5.30
CA MET A 72 7.67 -1.14 -6.41
C MET A 72 6.58 -0.75 -7.42
N LEU A 73 5.43 -0.27 -6.97
CA LEU A 73 4.37 0.21 -7.85
C LEU A 73 4.78 1.48 -8.59
N GLU A 74 5.48 2.39 -7.91
CA GLU A 74 6.01 3.62 -8.49
C GLU A 74 7.05 3.31 -9.58
N ASP A 75 8.01 2.42 -9.32
CA ASP A 75 9.03 1.97 -10.28
C ASP A 75 8.38 1.30 -11.52
N ILE A 76 7.36 0.44 -11.31
CA ILE A 76 6.61 -0.18 -12.43
C ILE A 76 5.91 0.88 -13.27
N ALA A 77 5.28 1.85 -12.64
CA ALA A 77 4.59 2.94 -13.32
C ALA A 77 5.58 3.84 -14.09
N ALA A 78 6.71 4.19 -13.46
CA ALA A 78 7.77 4.97 -14.09
C ALA A 78 8.34 4.26 -15.31
N LEU A 79 8.67 2.97 -15.18
CA LEU A 79 9.18 2.16 -16.30
C LEU A 79 8.15 2.05 -17.44
N THR A 80 6.87 1.85 -17.12
CA THR A 80 5.79 1.83 -18.11
C THR A 80 5.66 3.19 -18.81
N GLY A 81 5.74 4.28 -18.07
CA GLY A 81 5.72 5.64 -18.61
C GLY A 81 6.90 5.91 -19.55
N LEU A 82 8.10 5.48 -19.17
CA LEU A 82 9.30 5.58 -20.04
C LEU A 82 9.17 4.78 -21.33
N VAL A 83 8.54 3.61 -21.29
CA VAL A 83 8.24 2.82 -22.50
C VAL A 83 7.25 3.57 -23.38
N PHE A 84 6.19 4.15 -22.85
CA PHE A 84 5.25 4.98 -23.60
C PHE A 84 5.96 6.20 -24.23
N ALA A 85 6.85 6.88 -23.49
CA ALA A 85 7.64 7.97 -24.01
C ALA A 85 8.54 7.52 -25.16
N LEU A 86 9.24 6.40 -24.99
CA LEU A 86 10.13 5.86 -26.04
C LEU A 86 9.36 5.45 -27.30
N CYS A 87 8.20 4.83 -27.14
CA CYS A 87 7.31 4.51 -28.27
C CYS A 87 6.80 5.77 -28.98
N GLY A 88 6.36 6.78 -28.21
CA GLY A 88 5.87 8.05 -28.76
C GLY A 88 6.95 8.81 -29.54
N VAL A 89 8.13 8.99 -28.91
CA VAL A 89 9.29 9.63 -29.55
C VAL A 89 9.78 8.84 -30.76
N GLY A 90 9.92 7.51 -30.62
CA GLY A 90 10.36 6.64 -31.70
C GLY A 90 9.41 6.68 -32.92
N ALA A 91 8.10 6.63 -32.69
CA ALA A 91 7.10 6.75 -33.74
C ALA A 91 7.11 8.15 -34.39
N THR A 92 7.33 9.22 -33.59
CA THR A 92 7.48 10.59 -34.09
C THR A 92 8.69 10.70 -35.01
N LEU A 93 9.83 10.14 -34.62
CA LEU A 93 11.05 10.14 -35.44
C LEU A 93 10.90 9.31 -36.72
N ALA A 94 10.20 8.17 -36.66
CA ALA A 94 9.99 7.30 -37.80
C ALA A 94 8.99 7.88 -38.81
N THR A 95 7.94 8.59 -38.34
CA THR A 95 6.85 9.09 -39.19
C THR A 95 6.95 10.58 -39.51
N GLY A 96 7.79 11.32 -38.79
CA GLY A 96 7.86 12.80 -38.87
C GLY A 96 6.62 13.50 -38.27
N ASN A 97 5.72 12.78 -37.63
CA ASN A 97 4.47 13.32 -37.09
C ASN A 97 4.49 13.40 -35.55
N GLY A 98 4.55 14.61 -35.01
CA GLY A 98 4.60 14.89 -33.56
C GLY A 98 3.37 14.43 -32.77
N ARG A 99 2.27 14.01 -33.43
CA ARG A 99 1.10 13.47 -32.75
C ARG A 99 1.37 12.16 -32.01
N TRP A 100 2.37 11.39 -32.43
CA TRP A 100 2.76 10.18 -31.71
C TRP A 100 3.38 10.48 -30.35
N ASP A 101 4.19 11.56 -30.25
CA ASP A 101 4.71 12.03 -28.96
C ASP A 101 3.56 12.54 -28.08
N ALA A 102 2.59 13.23 -28.65
CA ALA A 102 1.39 13.67 -27.94
C ALA A 102 0.59 12.47 -27.37
N LEU A 103 0.42 11.39 -28.13
CA LEU A 103 -0.25 10.18 -27.65
C LEU A 103 0.55 9.49 -26.55
N GLY A 104 1.87 9.42 -26.66
CA GLY A 104 2.75 8.91 -25.60
C GLY A 104 2.60 9.73 -24.32
N SER A 105 2.66 11.05 -24.42
CA SER A 105 2.47 11.97 -23.28
C SER A 105 1.07 11.82 -22.65
N GLY A 106 0.04 11.64 -23.46
CA GLY A 106 -1.34 11.39 -22.99
C GLY A 106 -1.46 10.08 -22.22
N ALA A 107 -0.87 9.01 -22.75
CA ALA A 107 -0.84 7.71 -22.06
C ALA A 107 -0.12 7.80 -20.70
N ILE A 108 0.99 8.53 -20.62
CA ILE A 108 1.71 8.80 -19.37
C ILE A 108 0.82 9.59 -18.39
N GLY A 109 0.13 10.63 -18.90
CA GLY A 109 -0.79 11.43 -18.06
C GLY A 109 -1.90 10.61 -17.43
N ILE A 110 -2.51 9.71 -18.19
CA ILE A 110 -3.53 8.78 -17.71
C ILE A 110 -2.93 7.81 -16.67
N LEU A 111 -1.79 7.21 -16.98
CA LEU A 111 -1.09 6.30 -16.08
C LEU A 111 -0.82 6.96 -14.73
N LEU A 112 -0.28 8.19 -14.73
CA LEU A 112 0.03 8.93 -13.49
C LEU A 112 -1.23 9.23 -12.67
N ILE A 113 -2.37 9.55 -13.30
CA ILE A 113 -3.63 9.78 -12.60
C ILE A 113 -4.11 8.47 -11.94
N VAL A 114 -4.06 7.36 -12.65
CA VAL A 114 -4.48 6.06 -12.13
C VAL A 114 -3.62 5.64 -10.95
N VAL A 115 -2.30 5.77 -11.06
CA VAL A 115 -1.36 5.44 -9.98
C VAL A 115 -1.56 6.36 -8.78
N ALA A 116 -1.71 7.66 -9.00
CA ALA A 116 -1.96 8.63 -7.93
C ALA A 116 -3.29 8.34 -7.19
N ALA A 117 -4.36 8.01 -7.92
CA ALA A 117 -5.65 7.64 -7.32
C ALA A 117 -5.53 6.36 -6.48
N PHE A 118 -4.80 5.35 -6.99
CA PHE A 118 -4.57 4.11 -6.26
C PHE A 118 -3.77 4.36 -4.97
N LEU A 119 -2.62 5.04 -5.06
CA LEU A 119 -1.79 5.35 -3.89
C LEU A 119 -2.51 6.24 -2.88
N SER A 120 -3.31 7.20 -3.35
CA SER A 120 -4.12 8.05 -2.47
C SER A 120 -5.18 7.23 -1.72
N SER A 121 -5.84 6.28 -2.37
CA SER A 121 -6.83 5.41 -1.72
C SER A 121 -6.18 4.50 -0.68
N GLU A 122 -5.00 3.96 -0.97
CA GLU A 122 -4.25 3.11 -0.04
C GLU A 122 -3.78 3.91 1.19
N THR A 123 -3.22 5.10 0.96
CA THR A 123 -2.78 5.98 2.05
C THR A 123 -3.95 6.48 2.89
N ALA A 124 -5.09 6.82 2.27
CA ALA A 124 -6.29 7.23 2.99
C ALA A 124 -6.84 6.11 3.88
N SER A 125 -6.81 4.86 3.43
CA SER A 125 -7.19 3.69 4.22
C SER A 125 -6.36 3.58 5.51
N LEU A 126 -5.05 3.77 5.43
CA LEU A 126 -4.16 3.78 6.59
C LEU A 126 -4.44 4.94 7.56
N LEU A 127 -4.81 6.12 7.05
CA LEU A 127 -5.09 7.31 7.86
C LEU A 127 -6.48 7.26 8.53
N LEU A 128 -7.47 6.62 7.91
CA LEU A 128 -8.83 6.51 8.44
C LEU A 128 -8.99 5.44 9.52
N GLY A 129 -7.93 4.72 9.83
CA GLY A 129 -7.92 3.74 10.90
C GLY A 129 -8.69 2.47 10.53
N GLU A 130 -8.13 1.71 9.62
CA GLU A 130 -8.71 0.43 9.19
C GLU A 130 -8.70 -0.60 10.33
N SER A 131 -9.78 -1.36 10.43
CA SER A 131 -9.84 -2.50 11.35
C SER A 131 -8.84 -3.58 10.92
N VAL A 132 -8.35 -4.37 11.86
CA VAL A 132 -7.45 -5.49 11.55
C VAL A 132 -8.09 -6.48 10.56
N THR A 133 -7.26 -7.18 9.80
CA THR A 133 -7.73 -8.21 8.87
C THR A 133 -8.58 -9.27 9.57
N PRO A 134 -9.53 -9.91 8.88
CA PRO A 134 -10.38 -10.94 9.47
C PRO A 134 -9.60 -12.08 10.15
N ASN A 135 -8.40 -12.39 9.67
CA ASN A 135 -7.54 -13.41 10.25
C ASN A 135 -6.99 -12.96 11.63
N VAL A 136 -6.51 -11.72 11.72
CA VAL A 136 -6.02 -11.14 12.99
C VAL A 136 -7.18 -11.00 13.99
N ALA A 137 -8.35 -10.52 13.52
CA ALA A 137 -9.55 -10.40 14.36
C ALA A 137 -9.99 -11.76 14.94
N ARG A 138 -9.85 -12.84 14.16
CA ARG A 138 -10.13 -14.20 14.62
C ARG A 138 -9.14 -14.63 15.70
N ARG A 139 -7.83 -14.44 15.48
CA ARG A 139 -6.79 -14.79 16.48
C ARG A 139 -6.96 -13.99 17.78
N LEU A 140 -7.34 -12.72 17.69
CA LEU A 140 -7.68 -11.93 18.87
C LEU A 140 -8.86 -12.56 19.65
N ARG A 141 -9.96 -12.89 18.96
CA ARG A 141 -11.12 -13.54 19.62
C ARG A 141 -10.77 -14.90 20.21
N GLU A 142 -9.92 -15.67 19.55
CA GLU A 142 -9.42 -16.95 20.08
C GLU A 142 -8.61 -16.73 21.35
N GLY A 143 -7.73 -15.73 21.43
CA GLY A 143 -6.98 -15.38 22.62
C GLY A 143 -7.87 -15.00 23.82
N PHE A 144 -8.90 -14.20 23.59
CA PHE A 144 -9.88 -13.88 24.64
C PHE A 144 -10.64 -15.12 25.13
N ARG A 145 -11.01 -16.01 24.20
CA ARG A 145 -11.73 -17.24 24.53
C ARG A 145 -10.86 -18.23 25.30
N GLU A 146 -9.58 -18.35 24.97
CA GLU A 146 -8.62 -19.20 25.70
C GLU A 146 -8.39 -18.72 27.13
N ALA A 147 -8.51 -17.39 27.34
CA ALA A 147 -8.46 -16.77 28.66
C ALA A 147 -9.80 -16.80 29.41
N ASP A 148 -10.81 -17.54 28.91
CA ASP A 148 -12.16 -17.64 29.49
C ASP A 148 -12.87 -16.29 29.66
N LEU A 149 -12.55 -15.31 28.78
CA LEU A 149 -13.20 -14.01 28.77
C LEU A 149 -14.25 -13.91 27.67
N HIS A 150 -15.47 -13.60 28.11
CA HIS A 150 -16.59 -13.40 27.19
C HIS A 150 -16.57 -11.96 26.63
N ILE A 151 -16.31 -11.84 25.33
CA ILE A 151 -16.31 -10.54 24.64
C ILE A 151 -17.74 -10.08 24.39
N ILE A 152 -18.10 -8.90 24.92
CA ILE A 152 -19.35 -8.20 24.60
C ILE A 152 -19.16 -7.40 23.31
N HIS A 153 -18.03 -6.70 23.19
CA HIS A 153 -17.70 -5.88 22.03
C HIS A 153 -16.19 -5.87 21.79
N LEU A 154 -15.79 -5.93 20.53
CA LEU A 154 -14.38 -5.87 20.12
C LEU A 154 -14.24 -4.87 18.99
N GLN A 155 -13.45 -3.84 19.17
CA GLN A 155 -13.02 -2.92 18.14
C GLN A 155 -11.50 -2.95 18.01
N THR A 156 -11.05 -2.81 16.78
CA THR A 156 -9.61 -2.76 16.47
C THR A 156 -9.36 -1.63 15.50
N LEU A 157 -8.20 -1.00 15.64
CA LEU A 157 -7.80 0.13 14.83
C LEU A 157 -6.30 0.04 14.54
N HIS A 158 -5.91 0.08 13.26
CA HIS A 158 -4.51 0.28 12.92
C HIS A 158 -4.08 1.71 13.24
N LEU A 159 -3.04 1.86 14.08
CA LEU A 159 -2.38 3.12 14.41
C LEU A 159 -1.15 3.35 13.52
N GLY A 160 -0.69 2.29 12.85
CA GLY A 160 0.46 2.25 11.97
C GLY A 160 0.61 0.87 11.34
N PRO A 161 1.64 0.62 10.53
CA PRO A 161 1.80 -0.63 9.77
C PRO A 161 1.81 -1.89 10.65
N GLU A 162 2.43 -1.82 11.84
CA GLU A 162 2.54 -2.93 12.80
C GLU A 162 1.85 -2.60 14.13
N GLN A 163 1.33 -1.37 14.30
CA GLN A 163 0.70 -0.92 15.54
C GLN A 163 -0.82 -1.06 15.46
N VAL A 164 -1.37 -1.77 16.41
CA VAL A 164 -2.83 -2.03 16.50
C VAL A 164 -3.36 -1.68 17.87
N LEU A 165 -4.38 -0.83 17.89
CA LEU A 165 -5.22 -0.60 19.05
C LEU A 165 -6.29 -1.68 19.11
N VAL A 166 -6.40 -2.34 20.24
CA VAL A 166 -7.45 -3.33 20.56
C VAL A 166 -8.27 -2.78 21.72
N ALA A 167 -9.52 -2.46 21.48
CA ALA A 167 -10.48 -2.08 22.51
C ALA A 167 -11.52 -3.18 22.67
N ALA A 168 -11.56 -3.82 23.80
CA ALA A 168 -12.47 -4.91 24.11
C ALA A 168 -13.33 -4.59 25.33
N LYS A 169 -14.63 -4.86 25.23
CA LYS A 169 -15.55 -4.87 26.36
C LYS A 169 -15.85 -6.32 26.72
N ILE A 170 -15.62 -6.69 27.99
CA ILE A 170 -15.75 -8.07 28.47
C ILE A 170 -16.79 -8.17 29.58
N ALA A 171 -17.48 -9.31 29.63
CA ALA A 171 -18.42 -9.62 30.72
C ALA A 171 -17.65 -10.14 31.95
N VAL A 172 -17.92 -9.53 33.09
CA VAL A 172 -17.38 -9.98 34.40
C VAL A 172 -18.52 -10.30 35.36
N ALA A 173 -18.30 -11.24 36.27
CA ALA A 173 -19.29 -11.57 37.29
C ALA A 173 -19.41 -10.46 38.32
N ALA A 174 -20.63 -10.18 38.77
CA ALA A 174 -20.91 -9.10 39.71
C ALA A 174 -20.24 -9.26 41.07
N ASN A 175 -19.80 -10.47 41.44
CA ASN A 175 -19.13 -10.79 42.71
C ASN A 175 -17.60 -10.82 42.58
N SER A 176 -17.03 -10.51 41.41
CA SER A 176 -15.58 -10.44 41.21
C SER A 176 -14.99 -9.23 41.93
N SER A 177 -13.91 -9.44 42.64
CA SER A 177 -13.15 -8.34 43.25
C SER A 177 -12.35 -7.57 42.20
N GLY A 178 -12.11 -6.29 42.42
CA GLY A 178 -11.29 -5.48 41.51
C GLY A 178 -9.90 -6.08 41.26
N LYS A 179 -9.30 -6.75 42.23
CA LYS A 179 -8.02 -7.44 42.07
C LYS A 179 -8.15 -8.62 41.13
N GLN A 180 -9.16 -9.46 41.26
CA GLN A 180 -9.40 -10.61 40.37
C GLN A 180 -9.61 -10.15 38.95
N ILE A 181 -10.36 -9.06 38.71
CA ILE A 181 -10.57 -8.50 37.39
C ILE A 181 -9.24 -8.01 36.79
N ALA A 182 -8.44 -7.26 37.59
CA ALA A 182 -7.15 -6.74 37.08
C ALA A 182 -6.15 -7.85 36.79
N ASP A 183 -6.03 -8.86 37.65
CA ASP A 183 -5.15 -10.00 37.41
C ASP A 183 -5.55 -10.76 36.13
N HIS A 184 -6.83 -11.00 35.91
CA HIS A 184 -7.34 -11.69 34.72
C HIS A 184 -7.15 -10.89 33.43
N ILE A 185 -7.33 -9.56 33.47
CA ILE A 185 -7.03 -8.67 32.35
C ILE A 185 -5.55 -8.73 31.98
N ASN A 186 -4.64 -8.63 32.96
CA ASN A 186 -3.20 -8.66 32.73
C ASN A 186 -2.73 -9.99 32.13
N GLU A 187 -3.26 -11.11 32.61
CA GLU A 187 -2.97 -12.44 32.05
C GLU A 187 -3.44 -12.55 30.59
N THR A 188 -4.64 -12.06 30.31
CA THR A 188 -5.21 -12.05 28.96
C THR A 188 -4.42 -11.16 27.99
N GLU A 189 -4.03 -9.98 28.43
CA GLU A 189 -3.17 -9.10 27.62
C GLU A 189 -1.84 -9.77 27.27
N ALA A 190 -1.21 -10.42 28.26
CA ALA A 190 0.05 -11.14 28.02
C ALA A 190 -0.12 -12.31 27.03
N ALA A 191 -1.21 -13.07 27.15
CA ALA A 191 -1.52 -14.18 26.24
C ALA A 191 -1.78 -13.69 24.80
N ILE A 192 -2.56 -12.61 24.65
CA ILE A 192 -2.86 -12.01 23.34
C ILE A 192 -1.57 -11.47 22.68
N ARG A 193 -0.72 -10.75 23.43
CA ARG A 193 0.58 -10.29 22.92
C ARG A 193 1.46 -11.46 22.49
N GLY A 194 1.48 -12.53 23.26
CA GLY A 194 2.24 -13.75 22.92
C GLY A 194 1.72 -14.48 21.66
N SER A 195 0.42 -14.40 21.38
CA SER A 195 -0.19 -15.01 20.21
C SER A 195 0.03 -14.24 18.91
N LEU A 196 0.35 -12.95 18.99
CA LEU A 196 0.53 -12.01 17.86
C LEU A 196 1.86 -11.23 17.99
N PRO A 197 3.00 -11.92 18.09
CA PRO A 197 4.29 -11.29 18.35
C PRO A 197 4.76 -10.38 17.19
N GLU A 198 4.14 -10.52 16.03
CA GLU A 198 4.38 -9.70 14.85
C GLU A 198 3.72 -8.32 14.88
N LEU A 199 2.86 -8.04 15.89
CA LEU A 199 2.13 -6.78 16.02
C LEU A 199 2.46 -6.11 17.36
N ASP A 200 2.65 -4.79 17.32
CA ASP A 200 2.72 -3.96 18.51
C ASP A 200 1.29 -3.62 18.95
N LEU A 201 0.80 -4.34 19.97
CA LEU A 201 -0.57 -4.25 20.42
C LEU A 201 -0.70 -3.27 21.59
N THR A 202 -1.49 -2.21 21.40
CA THR A 202 -2.02 -1.39 22.49
C THR A 202 -3.40 -1.91 22.85
N ILE A 203 -3.53 -2.55 24.02
CA ILE A 203 -4.76 -3.26 24.42
C ILE A 203 -5.42 -2.49 25.56
N PHE A 204 -6.72 -2.19 25.40
CA PHE A 204 -7.60 -1.69 26.44
C PHE A 204 -8.76 -2.64 26.63
N ILE A 205 -8.96 -3.10 27.86
CA ILE A 205 -10.04 -4.02 28.22
C ILE A 205 -10.93 -3.34 29.26
N GLU A 206 -12.18 -3.11 28.90
CA GLU A 206 -13.22 -2.53 29.75
C GLU A 206 -14.08 -3.66 30.34
N PRO A 207 -14.07 -3.87 31.65
CA PRO A 207 -14.98 -4.82 32.28
C PRO A 207 -16.40 -4.24 32.39
N ASP A 208 -17.41 -5.05 32.08
CA ASP A 208 -18.84 -4.74 32.29
C ASP A 208 -19.54 -5.91 32.96
N LEU A 209 -20.62 -5.63 33.68
CA LEU A 209 -21.38 -6.68 34.34
C LEU A 209 -22.11 -7.54 33.28
N SER A 210 -21.98 -8.85 33.38
CA SER A 210 -22.81 -9.76 32.56
C SER A 210 -24.27 -9.55 32.90
N LYS A 211 -25.07 -9.22 31.90
CA LYS A 211 -26.53 -9.20 32.03
C LYS A 211 -27.10 -10.58 31.80
#